data_7dd9b260e0f824b0518ad17c0b1567f1
#
_entry.id   7dd9b260e0f824b0518ad17c0b1567f1
#
_cell.length_a   1.000
_cell.length_b   1.000
_cell.length_c   1.000
_cell.angle_alpha   90.00
_cell.angle_beta   90.00
_cell.angle_gamma   90.00
#
_symmetry.space_group_name_H-M   'P 1'
#
loop_
_entity.id
_entity.type
_entity.pdbx_description
1 polymer ?
#
loop_
_entity_poly.entity_id
_entity_poly.type
_entity_poly.pdbx_seq_one_letter_code
_entity_poly.pdbx_strand_id
1 'polypeptide(L)'
;MDTQNTPVHIKLWHRDFWRLCFANLLLMSSVYMLIAAIPYFLILEKYQLWQIGCVLLSYGLGLFLFGGFCSYLVQRYRRNMVCQLSILGVVVCLSVLYYLDTFWNIKFSFEVLLAVRFLLGAFLGLAQMSLASTLVIDSCESFQRTEANYITSWFARFSVAVGPLVACFVYIYFGMEYVFPTASVLALGAFVLVSRAKFPFKAPAEGIKVFSL
;
A
#
# COMPACT_ATOMS: atom_id res chain seq x y z
N MET A 1 9.41 6.03 -49.78
CA MET A 1 9.71 4.69 -49.29
C MET A 1 9.65 4.75 -47.77
N ASP A 2 8.47 4.43 -47.26
CA ASP A 2 8.20 4.54 -45.83
C ASP A 2 8.79 3.32 -45.13
N THR A 3 9.87 3.52 -44.40
CA THR A 3 10.34 2.54 -43.43
C THR A 3 9.32 2.51 -42.31
N GLN A 4 8.37 1.60 -42.42
CA GLN A 4 7.48 1.26 -41.33
C GLN A 4 8.34 0.81 -40.16
N ASN A 5 8.46 1.69 -39.17
CA ASN A 5 8.83 1.29 -37.83
C ASN A 5 7.76 0.33 -37.34
N THR A 6 8.00 -0.97 -37.52
CA THR A 6 7.23 -2.00 -36.84
C THR A 6 7.31 -1.68 -35.35
N PRO A 7 6.18 -1.42 -34.69
CA PRO A 7 6.21 -1.20 -33.24
C PRO A 7 6.79 -2.45 -32.62
N VAL A 8 7.94 -2.31 -31.98
CA VAL A 8 8.48 -3.37 -31.13
C VAL A 8 7.44 -3.59 -30.05
N HIS A 9 6.64 -4.65 -30.19
CA HIS A 9 5.68 -5.07 -29.19
C HIS A 9 6.45 -5.49 -27.96
N ILE A 10 6.77 -4.54 -27.08
CA ILE A 10 7.25 -4.85 -25.75
C ILE A 10 6.09 -5.53 -25.06
N LYS A 11 6.25 -6.81 -24.82
CA LYS A 11 5.24 -7.60 -24.09
C LYS A 11 5.01 -6.94 -22.74
N LEU A 12 3.80 -6.42 -22.49
CA LEU A 12 3.38 -5.91 -21.17
C LEU A 12 3.65 -6.94 -20.05
N TRP A 13 3.57 -8.20 -20.37
CA TRP A 13 3.68 -9.37 -19.51
C TRP A 13 5.14 -9.76 -19.23
N HIS A 14 5.96 -8.83 -18.78
CA HIS A 14 7.32 -9.15 -18.36
C HIS A 14 7.39 -9.43 -16.85
N ARG A 15 8.42 -10.13 -16.44
CA ARG A 15 8.57 -10.69 -15.09
C ARG A 15 8.47 -9.63 -13.98
N ASP A 16 8.99 -8.43 -14.23
CA ASP A 16 9.00 -7.35 -13.24
C ASP A 16 7.62 -6.67 -13.09
N PHE A 17 6.82 -6.62 -14.15
CA PHE A 17 5.42 -6.18 -14.07
C PHE A 17 4.60 -7.08 -13.13
N TRP A 18 4.71 -8.40 -13.28
CA TRP A 18 4.04 -9.34 -12.41
C TRP A 18 4.51 -9.25 -10.95
N ARG A 19 5.81 -9.05 -10.72
CA ARG A 19 6.35 -8.83 -9.37
C ARG A 19 5.69 -7.64 -8.69
N LEU A 20 5.52 -6.53 -9.41
CA LEU A 20 4.86 -5.35 -8.86
C LEU A 20 3.35 -5.55 -8.67
N CYS A 21 2.67 -6.27 -9.54
CA CYS A 21 1.25 -6.63 -9.35
C CYS A 21 1.05 -7.48 -8.08
N PHE A 22 1.90 -8.48 -7.87
CA PHE A 22 1.87 -9.28 -6.64
C PHE A 22 2.28 -8.48 -5.40
N ALA A 23 3.24 -7.56 -5.52
CA ALA A 23 3.59 -6.66 -4.44
C ALA A 23 2.41 -5.77 -4.04
N ASN A 24 1.66 -5.26 -5.02
CA ASN A 24 0.43 -4.50 -4.78
C ASN A 24 -0.63 -5.35 -4.06
N LEU A 25 -0.82 -6.59 -4.51
CA LEU A 25 -1.74 -7.53 -3.86
C LEU A 25 -1.38 -7.77 -2.39
N LEU A 26 -0.12 -8.09 -2.11
CA LEU A 26 0.35 -8.37 -0.75
C LEU A 26 0.25 -7.14 0.16
N LEU A 27 0.68 -5.98 -0.33
CA LEU A 27 0.61 -4.71 0.41
C LEU A 27 -0.83 -4.35 0.76
N MET A 28 -1.73 -4.41 -0.22
CA MET A 28 -3.13 -4.10 -0.01
C MET A 28 -3.80 -5.12 0.91
N SER A 29 -3.54 -6.41 0.72
CA SER A 29 -4.08 -7.46 1.59
C SER A 29 -3.65 -7.28 3.04
N SER A 30 -2.39 -6.86 3.30
CA SER A 30 -1.91 -6.61 4.66
C SER A 30 -2.72 -5.53 5.40
N VAL A 31 -3.12 -4.48 4.69
CA VAL A 31 -3.88 -3.37 5.27
C VAL A 31 -5.38 -3.67 5.35
N TYR A 32 -5.96 -4.31 4.33
CA TYR A 32 -7.37 -4.73 4.37
C TYR A 32 -7.64 -5.79 5.44
N MET A 33 -6.65 -6.61 5.77
CA MET A 33 -6.65 -7.51 6.91
C MET A 33 -6.94 -6.76 8.23
N LEU A 34 -6.30 -5.59 8.41
CA LEU A 34 -6.48 -4.76 9.60
C LEU A 34 -7.82 -4.01 9.63
N ILE A 35 -8.38 -3.65 8.48
CA ILE A 35 -9.70 -3.00 8.40
C ILE A 35 -10.79 -3.93 8.97
N ALA A 36 -10.66 -5.24 8.76
CA ALA A 36 -11.57 -6.21 9.34
C ALA A 36 -11.25 -6.52 10.81
N ALA A 37 -9.97 -6.69 11.15
CA ALA A 37 -9.55 -7.15 12.47
C ALA A 37 -9.67 -6.09 13.57
N ILE A 38 -9.33 -4.83 13.29
CA ILE A 38 -9.30 -3.77 14.32
C ILE A 38 -10.67 -3.44 14.91
N PRO A 39 -11.75 -3.27 14.13
CA PRO A 39 -13.06 -3.06 14.73
C PRO A 39 -13.47 -4.18 15.69
N TYR A 40 -13.22 -5.42 15.28
CA TYR A 40 -13.52 -6.58 16.12
C TYR A 40 -12.68 -6.57 17.42
N PHE A 41 -11.39 -6.30 17.32
CA PHE A 41 -10.50 -6.18 18.47
C PHE A 41 -10.97 -5.08 19.44
N LEU A 42 -11.31 -3.89 18.94
CA LEU A 42 -11.75 -2.77 19.76
C LEU A 42 -13.12 -3.05 20.44
N ILE A 43 -14.00 -3.83 19.81
CA ILE A 43 -15.25 -4.28 20.44
C ILE A 43 -14.95 -5.21 21.62
N LEU A 44 -14.01 -6.13 21.48
CA LEU A 44 -13.60 -7.03 22.57
C LEU A 44 -13.01 -6.26 23.75
N GLU A 45 -12.23 -5.21 23.49
CA GLU A 45 -11.67 -4.28 24.48
C GLU A 45 -12.69 -3.29 25.07
N LYS A 46 -13.97 -3.42 24.73
CA LYS A 46 -15.09 -2.59 25.19
C LYS A 46 -14.99 -1.10 24.84
N TYR A 47 -14.36 -0.75 23.73
CA TYR A 47 -14.40 0.60 23.19
C TYR A 47 -15.81 0.96 22.70
N GLN A 48 -16.15 2.23 22.80
CA GLN A 48 -17.44 2.72 22.29
C GLN A 48 -17.43 2.79 20.76
N LEU A 49 -18.60 2.61 20.12
CA LEU A 49 -18.73 2.60 18.66
C LEU A 49 -18.17 3.85 17.98
N TRP A 50 -18.36 5.03 18.60
CA TRP A 50 -17.81 6.28 18.04
C TRP A 50 -16.27 6.30 18.04
N GLN A 51 -15.62 5.70 19.05
CA GLN A 51 -14.16 5.58 19.12
C GLN A 51 -13.63 4.68 18.00
N ILE A 52 -14.31 3.58 17.72
CA ILE A 52 -14.00 2.70 16.59
C ILE A 52 -14.11 3.46 15.27
N GLY A 53 -15.17 4.25 15.11
CA GLY A 53 -15.36 5.14 13.96
C GLY A 53 -14.22 6.14 13.79
N CYS A 54 -13.76 6.76 14.88
CA CYS A 54 -12.63 7.69 14.86
C CYS A 54 -11.31 7.02 14.44
N VAL A 55 -11.06 5.79 14.87
CA VAL A 55 -9.87 5.02 14.49
C VAL A 55 -9.86 4.69 12.99
N LEU A 56 -11.02 4.33 12.43
CA LEU A 56 -11.14 4.12 10.98
C LEU A 56 -11.02 5.43 10.20
N LEU A 57 -11.63 6.50 10.72
CA LEU A 57 -11.54 7.83 10.11
C LEU A 57 -10.11 8.35 10.09
N SER A 58 -9.34 8.19 11.16
CA SER A 58 -7.94 8.64 11.23
C SER A 58 -7.08 8.01 10.15
N TYR A 59 -7.26 6.72 9.88
CA TYR A 59 -6.62 6.03 8.76
C TYR A 59 -7.00 6.65 7.41
N GLY A 60 -8.29 6.87 7.17
CA GLY A 60 -8.79 7.51 5.95
C GLY A 60 -8.27 8.93 5.76
N LEU A 61 -8.20 9.71 6.84
CA LEU A 61 -7.64 11.07 6.81
C LEU A 61 -6.15 11.05 6.47
N GLY A 62 -5.37 10.13 7.03
CA GLY A 62 -3.96 9.95 6.68
C GLY A 62 -3.79 9.69 5.19
N LEU A 63 -4.57 8.77 4.63
CA LEU A 63 -4.54 8.43 3.22
C LEU A 63 -4.94 9.60 2.31
N PHE A 64 -5.96 10.36 2.70
CA PHE A 64 -6.48 11.51 1.95
C PHE A 64 -5.51 12.70 1.95
N LEU A 65 -5.07 13.13 3.13
CA LEU A 65 -4.22 14.32 3.27
C LEU A 65 -2.85 14.14 2.61
N PHE A 66 -2.26 12.97 2.73
CA PHE A 66 -0.98 12.66 2.09
C PHE A 66 -1.11 12.31 0.61
N GLY A 67 -2.30 12.00 0.10
CA GLY A 67 -2.52 11.71 -1.32
C GLY A 67 -2.08 12.85 -2.24
N GLY A 68 -2.41 14.08 -1.92
CA GLY A 68 -1.96 15.28 -2.68
C GLY A 68 -0.45 15.52 -2.60
N PHE A 69 0.14 15.33 -1.41
CA PHE A 69 1.58 15.47 -1.19
C PHE A 69 2.40 14.35 -1.84
N CYS A 70 1.80 13.16 -1.97
CA CYS A 70 2.38 12.02 -2.68
C CYS A 70 2.71 12.35 -4.12
N SER A 71 1.84 13.07 -4.81
CA SER A 71 2.05 13.46 -6.20
C SER A 71 3.34 14.25 -6.39
N TYR A 72 3.63 15.19 -5.48
CA TYR A 72 4.86 15.97 -5.51
C TYR A 72 6.11 15.11 -5.27
N LEU A 73 6.08 14.23 -4.26
CA LEU A 73 7.20 13.36 -3.92
C LEU A 73 7.53 12.37 -5.03
N VAL A 74 6.50 11.75 -5.63
CA VAL A 74 6.65 10.77 -6.71
C VAL A 74 7.18 11.40 -8.00
N GLN A 75 6.95 12.69 -8.21
CA GLN A 75 7.51 13.42 -9.36
C GLN A 75 8.95 13.86 -9.13
N ARG A 76 9.32 14.25 -7.90
CA ARG A 76 10.64 14.79 -7.56
C ARG A 76 11.69 13.71 -7.32
N TYR A 77 11.32 12.58 -6.73
CA TYR A 77 12.24 11.50 -6.37
C TYR A 77 12.02 10.24 -7.23
N ARG A 78 12.99 9.33 -7.22
CA ARG A 78 12.84 8.02 -7.87
C ARG A 78 11.67 7.26 -7.26
N ARG A 79 10.65 6.99 -8.06
CA ARG A 79 9.39 6.35 -7.63
C ARG A 79 9.61 5.06 -6.85
N ASN A 80 10.55 4.23 -7.31
CA ASN A 80 10.89 2.97 -6.64
C ASN A 80 11.44 3.19 -5.23
N MET A 81 12.24 4.24 -5.01
CA MET A 81 12.81 4.57 -3.71
C MET A 81 11.73 5.09 -2.75
N VAL A 82 10.82 5.94 -3.24
CA VAL A 82 9.66 6.42 -2.48
C VAL A 82 8.76 5.25 -2.09
N CYS A 83 8.51 4.32 -3.01
CA CYS A 83 7.72 3.12 -2.78
C CYS A 83 8.34 2.25 -1.67
N GLN A 84 9.63 1.93 -1.77
CA GLN A 84 10.32 1.10 -0.77
C GLN A 84 10.32 1.75 0.63
N LEU A 85 10.60 3.06 0.71
CA LEU A 85 10.61 3.77 1.98
C LEU A 85 9.20 3.82 2.61
N SER A 86 8.18 4.00 1.79
CA SER A 86 6.79 4.02 2.24
C SER A 86 6.32 2.65 2.73
N ILE A 87 6.69 1.57 2.05
CA ILE A 87 6.37 0.20 2.51
C ILE A 87 7.09 -0.10 3.83
N LEU A 88 8.35 0.34 4.00
CA LEU A 88 9.04 0.23 5.29
C LEU A 88 8.30 1.00 6.39
N GLY A 89 7.79 2.19 6.10
CA GLY A 89 6.94 2.95 7.02
C GLY A 89 5.67 2.16 7.43
N VAL A 90 5.02 1.49 6.48
CA VAL A 90 3.89 0.60 6.76
C VAL A 90 4.31 -0.54 7.70
N VAL A 91 5.42 -1.22 7.42
CA VAL A 91 5.94 -2.31 8.26
C VAL A 91 6.25 -1.83 9.68
N VAL A 92 6.88 -0.66 9.82
CA VAL A 92 7.17 -0.06 11.14
C VAL A 92 5.88 0.22 11.91
N CYS A 93 4.86 0.82 11.27
CA CYS A 93 3.57 1.07 11.91
C CYS A 93 2.89 -0.23 12.36
N LEU A 94 2.93 -1.28 11.55
CA LEU A 94 2.38 -2.58 11.89
C LEU A 94 3.14 -3.23 13.06
N SER A 95 4.46 -3.12 13.07
CA SER A 95 5.30 -3.62 14.15
C SER A 95 5.04 -2.86 15.46
N VAL A 96 4.85 -1.56 15.40
CA VAL A 96 4.48 -0.76 16.58
C VAL A 96 3.13 -1.20 17.13
N LEU A 97 2.13 -1.45 16.27
CA LEU A 97 0.83 -1.97 16.71
C LEU A 97 0.97 -3.33 17.42
N TYR A 98 1.81 -4.22 16.88
CA TYR A 98 2.09 -5.51 17.51
C TYR A 98 2.77 -5.38 18.89
N TYR A 99 3.81 -4.52 18.97
CA TYR A 99 4.50 -4.28 20.24
C TYR A 99 3.60 -3.68 21.31
N LEU A 100 2.75 -2.73 20.92
CA LEU A 100 1.78 -2.12 21.82
C LEU A 100 0.77 -3.15 22.37
N ASP A 101 0.35 -4.11 21.53
CA ASP A 101 -0.56 -5.17 21.92
C ASP A 101 0.10 -6.19 22.89
N THR A 102 1.33 -6.63 22.56
CA THR A 102 1.97 -7.76 23.26
C THR A 102 2.70 -7.36 24.55
N PHE A 103 3.41 -6.23 24.56
CA PHE A 103 4.32 -5.88 25.65
C PHE A 103 3.74 -4.92 26.67
N TRP A 104 2.80 -4.12 26.24
CA TRP A 104 2.30 -3.08 27.11
C TRP A 104 0.90 -3.42 27.62
N ASN A 105 0.49 -4.36 28.16
CA ASN A 105 -0.77 -4.64 28.88
C ASN A 105 -1.52 -3.35 29.36
N ILE A 106 -1.06 -2.20 28.87
CA ILE A 106 -1.68 -0.90 28.96
C ILE A 106 -2.76 -0.89 27.89
N LYS A 107 -4.02 -0.82 28.31
CA LYS A 107 -5.12 -0.41 27.44
C LYS A 107 -4.58 0.61 26.46
N PHE A 108 -4.58 0.29 25.16
CA PHE A 108 -4.16 1.19 24.11
C PHE A 108 -4.64 2.60 24.43
N SER A 109 -3.72 3.54 24.69
CA SER A 109 -4.13 4.93 24.77
C SER A 109 -4.79 5.24 23.43
N PHE A 110 -6.06 5.55 23.44
CA PHE A 110 -6.86 5.83 22.26
C PHE A 110 -6.13 6.80 21.30
N GLU A 111 -5.42 7.76 21.88
CA GLU A 111 -4.62 8.76 21.15
C GLU A 111 -3.47 8.14 20.36
N VAL A 112 -2.75 7.19 20.96
CA VAL A 112 -1.63 6.49 20.29
C VAL A 112 -2.16 5.64 19.14
N LEU A 113 -3.27 4.96 19.34
CA LEU A 113 -3.90 4.17 18.29
C LEU A 113 -4.33 5.06 17.10
N LEU A 114 -4.93 6.24 17.38
CA LEU A 114 -5.28 7.22 16.35
C LEU A 114 -4.04 7.70 15.57
N ALA A 115 -2.95 8.05 16.27
CA ALA A 115 -1.74 8.52 15.66
C ALA A 115 -1.07 7.47 14.75
N VAL A 116 -0.94 6.25 15.25
CA VAL A 116 -0.36 5.14 14.47
C VAL A 116 -1.22 4.80 13.26
N ARG A 117 -2.54 4.81 13.39
CA ARG A 117 -3.47 4.59 12.28
C ARG A 117 -3.40 5.69 11.23
N PHE A 118 -3.28 6.95 11.65
CA PHE A 118 -3.09 8.07 10.74
C PHE A 118 -1.77 7.92 9.95
N LEU A 119 -0.66 7.63 10.62
CA LEU A 119 0.63 7.39 9.98
C LEU A 119 0.59 6.19 9.03
N LEU A 120 -0.07 5.11 9.42
CA LEU A 120 -0.27 3.95 8.56
C LEU A 120 -1.01 4.33 7.26
N GLY A 121 -2.07 5.13 7.37
CA GLY A 121 -2.80 5.66 6.21
C GLY A 121 -1.91 6.52 5.31
N ALA A 122 -1.11 7.41 5.89
CA ALA A 122 -0.19 8.27 5.16
C ALA A 122 0.87 7.47 4.39
N PHE A 123 1.55 6.52 5.04
CA PHE A 123 2.56 5.67 4.40
C PHE A 123 1.95 4.75 3.34
N LEU A 124 0.76 4.22 3.59
CA LEU A 124 0.08 3.41 2.58
C LEU A 124 -0.29 4.24 1.35
N GLY A 125 -0.81 5.45 1.53
CA GLY A 125 -1.11 6.36 0.42
C GLY A 125 0.10 6.63 -0.46
N LEU A 126 1.26 6.91 0.18
CA LEU A 126 2.54 7.07 -0.51
C LEU A 126 2.96 5.80 -1.26
N ALA A 127 2.89 4.64 -0.61
CA ALA A 127 3.26 3.36 -1.20
C ALA A 127 2.36 3.01 -2.40
N GLN A 128 1.06 3.18 -2.26
CA GLN A 128 0.08 2.87 -3.29
C GLN A 128 0.24 3.77 -4.53
N MET A 129 0.39 5.07 -4.33
CA MET A 129 0.58 6.03 -5.42
C MET A 129 1.90 5.82 -6.16
N SER A 130 2.99 5.60 -5.42
CA SER A 130 4.30 5.35 -6.03
C SER A 130 4.33 4.01 -6.77
N LEU A 131 3.72 2.97 -6.23
CA LEU A 131 3.64 1.65 -6.86
C LEU A 131 2.77 1.68 -8.12
N ALA A 132 1.60 2.31 -8.07
CA ALA A 132 0.73 2.48 -9.24
C ALA A 132 1.43 3.30 -10.34
N SER A 133 2.12 4.37 -9.97
CA SER A 133 2.88 5.19 -10.93
C SER A 133 4.03 4.40 -11.57
N THR A 134 4.74 3.57 -10.81
CA THR A 134 5.81 2.70 -11.33
C THR A 134 5.23 1.66 -12.29
N LEU A 135 4.11 1.04 -11.94
CA LEU A 135 3.43 0.06 -12.79
C LEU A 135 2.95 0.65 -14.11
N VAL A 136 2.34 1.84 -14.07
CA VAL A 136 1.70 2.42 -15.27
C VAL A 136 2.66 3.24 -16.10
N ILE A 137 3.62 3.93 -15.49
CA ILE A 137 4.50 4.89 -16.19
C ILE A 137 5.85 4.25 -16.54
N ASP A 138 6.49 3.60 -15.58
CA ASP A 138 7.86 3.11 -15.75
C ASP A 138 7.92 1.74 -16.43
N SER A 139 6.90 0.89 -16.22
CA SER A 139 6.89 -0.48 -16.77
C SER A 139 6.21 -0.61 -18.13
N CYS A 140 5.45 0.40 -18.59
CA CYS A 140 4.63 0.31 -19.79
C CYS A 140 4.90 1.45 -20.77
N GLU A 141 4.61 1.21 -22.03
CA GLU A 141 4.55 2.26 -23.05
C GLU A 141 3.21 2.99 -23.01
N SER A 142 3.15 4.17 -23.62
CA SER A 142 1.97 5.06 -23.55
C SER A 142 0.67 4.39 -24.01
N PHE A 143 0.72 3.53 -25.03
CA PHE A 143 -0.45 2.83 -25.55
C PHE A 143 -0.92 1.64 -24.67
N GLN A 144 -0.04 1.12 -23.81
CA GLN A 144 -0.34 -0.01 -22.91
C GLN A 144 -0.80 0.43 -21.50
N ARG A 145 -0.77 1.74 -21.21
CA ARG A 145 -1.08 2.26 -19.87
C ARG A 145 -2.50 1.94 -19.39
N THR A 146 -3.46 1.95 -20.31
CA THR A 146 -4.85 1.63 -19.99
C THR A 146 -4.99 0.16 -19.54
N GLU A 147 -4.36 -0.74 -20.27
CA GLU A 147 -4.36 -2.18 -19.93
C GLU A 147 -3.63 -2.44 -18.62
N ALA A 148 -2.45 -1.85 -18.43
CA ALA A 148 -1.68 -1.95 -17.19
C ALA A 148 -2.47 -1.44 -15.96
N ASN A 149 -3.15 -0.31 -16.10
CA ASN A 149 -3.98 0.25 -15.04
C ASN A 149 -5.18 -0.64 -14.71
N TYR A 150 -5.79 -1.25 -15.73
CA TYR A 150 -6.89 -2.19 -15.54
C TYR A 150 -6.46 -3.42 -14.77
N ILE A 151 -5.34 -4.05 -15.15
CA ILE A 151 -4.78 -5.21 -14.46
C ILE A 151 -4.41 -4.87 -13.01
N THR A 152 -3.70 -3.75 -12.80
CA THR A 152 -3.31 -3.29 -11.46
C THR A 152 -4.52 -3.06 -10.55
N SER A 153 -5.58 -2.45 -11.10
CA SER A 153 -6.83 -2.22 -10.39
C SER A 153 -7.54 -3.53 -10.03
N TRP A 154 -7.43 -4.53 -10.87
CA TRP A 154 -8.00 -5.86 -10.63
C TRP A 154 -7.34 -6.53 -9.43
N PHE A 155 -6.01 -6.50 -9.37
CA PHE A 155 -5.26 -7.01 -8.22
C PHE A 155 -5.60 -6.25 -6.92
N ALA A 156 -5.74 -4.93 -7.00
CA ALA A 156 -6.13 -4.11 -5.85
C ALA A 156 -7.54 -4.45 -5.34
N ARG A 157 -8.51 -4.69 -6.24
CA ARG A 157 -9.87 -5.11 -5.85
C ARG A 157 -9.89 -6.53 -5.28
N PHE A 158 -9.10 -7.43 -5.82
CA PHE A 158 -8.99 -8.80 -5.30
C PHE A 158 -8.44 -8.82 -3.86
N SER A 159 -7.50 -7.92 -3.54
CA SER A 159 -6.95 -7.81 -2.18
C SER A 159 -7.99 -7.39 -1.13
N VAL A 160 -9.06 -6.69 -1.53
CA VAL A 160 -10.18 -6.34 -0.62
C VAL A 160 -10.89 -7.58 -0.09
N ALA A 161 -10.98 -8.65 -0.90
CA ALA A 161 -11.57 -9.92 -0.49
C ALA A 161 -10.54 -10.80 0.25
N VAL A 162 -9.31 -10.86 -0.25
CA VAL A 162 -8.24 -11.68 0.31
C VAL A 162 -7.83 -11.21 1.71
N GLY A 163 -7.72 -9.90 1.93
CA GLY A 163 -7.31 -9.34 3.22
C GLY A 163 -8.17 -9.83 4.40
N PRO A 164 -9.47 -9.54 4.42
CA PRO A 164 -10.37 -10.00 5.48
C PRO A 164 -10.41 -11.54 5.62
N LEU A 165 -10.34 -12.28 4.50
CA LEU A 165 -10.32 -13.74 4.52
C LEU A 165 -9.08 -14.26 5.27
N VAL A 166 -7.89 -13.72 4.97
CA VAL A 166 -6.65 -14.07 5.68
C VAL A 166 -6.75 -13.67 7.15
N ALA A 167 -7.33 -12.50 7.47
CA ALA A 167 -7.53 -12.06 8.84
C ALA A 167 -8.40 -13.05 9.63
N CYS A 168 -9.54 -13.46 9.06
CA CYS A 168 -10.41 -14.44 9.68
C CYS A 168 -9.73 -15.80 9.88
N PHE A 169 -9.00 -16.26 8.87
CA PHE A 169 -8.26 -17.53 8.95
C PHE A 169 -7.22 -17.49 10.07
N VAL A 170 -6.39 -16.45 10.10
CA VAL A 170 -5.36 -16.29 11.12
C VAL A 170 -5.99 -16.18 12.51
N TYR A 171 -7.08 -15.42 12.64
CA TYR A 171 -7.79 -15.28 13.91
C TYR A 171 -8.35 -16.61 14.43
N ILE A 172 -8.98 -17.40 13.58
CA ILE A 172 -9.61 -18.68 13.98
C ILE A 172 -8.57 -19.73 14.42
N TYR A 173 -7.47 -19.84 13.69
CA TYR A 173 -6.48 -20.90 13.94
C TYR A 173 -5.36 -20.51 14.87
N PHE A 174 -4.98 -19.24 14.92
CA PHE A 174 -3.81 -18.77 15.66
C PHE A 174 -4.15 -17.74 16.76
N GLY A 175 -5.26 -17.05 16.65
CA GLY A 175 -5.67 -15.99 17.57
C GLY A 175 -5.35 -14.58 17.08
N MET A 176 -5.85 -13.59 17.83
CA MET A 176 -5.74 -12.17 17.47
C MET A 176 -4.29 -11.67 17.46
N GLU A 177 -3.46 -12.19 18.35
CA GLU A 177 -2.05 -11.82 18.52
C GLU A 177 -1.22 -12.01 17.25
N TYR A 178 -1.60 -12.96 16.39
CA TYR A 178 -0.90 -13.27 15.15
C TYR A 178 -1.37 -12.46 13.94
N VAL A 179 -2.45 -11.69 14.04
CA VAL A 179 -2.99 -10.89 12.93
C VAL A 179 -2.02 -9.78 12.53
N PHE A 180 -1.48 -9.03 13.50
CA PHE A 180 -0.52 -7.95 13.24
C PHE A 180 0.81 -8.46 12.67
N PRO A 181 1.45 -9.52 13.24
CA PRO A 181 2.66 -10.09 12.65
C PRO A 181 2.44 -10.61 11.23
N THR A 182 1.31 -11.26 10.96
CA THR A 182 0.98 -11.76 9.62
C THR A 182 0.85 -10.61 8.62
N ALA A 183 0.18 -9.52 8.99
CA ALA A 183 0.10 -8.33 8.16
C ALA A 183 1.49 -7.73 7.89
N SER A 184 2.38 -7.70 8.90
CA SER A 184 3.76 -7.23 8.75
C SER A 184 4.56 -8.12 7.79
N VAL A 185 4.42 -9.44 7.86
CA VAL A 185 5.07 -10.39 6.95
C VAL A 185 4.60 -10.20 5.51
N LEU A 186 3.29 -9.98 5.29
CA LEU A 186 2.76 -9.69 3.95
C LEU A 186 3.33 -8.37 3.40
N ALA A 187 3.43 -7.32 4.22
CA ALA A 187 4.03 -6.05 3.82
C ALA A 187 5.54 -6.17 3.54
N LEU A 188 6.28 -6.97 4.32
CA LEU A 188 7.68 -7.31 4.05
C LEU A 188 7.83 -8.09 2.74
N GLY A 189 6.94 -9.03 2.45
CA GLY A 189 6.89 -9.72 1.17
C GLY A 189 6.73 -8.76 -0.01
N ALA A 190 5.84 -7.78 0.12
CA ALA A 190 5.68 -6.71 -0.86
C ALA A 190 6.96 -5.88 -1.03
N PHE A 191 7.64 -5.52 0.07
CA PHE A 191 8.92 -4.82 0.04
C PHE A 191 9.99 -5.59 -0.74
N VAL A 192 10.13 -6.89 -0.48
CA VAL A 192 11.10 -7.75 -1.17
C VAL A 192 10.82 -7.82 -2.68
N LEU A 193 9.55 -7.92 -3.06
CA LEU A 193 9.17 -7.94 -4.48
C LEU A 193 9.48 -6.61 -5.18
N VAL A 194 9.18 -5.48 -4.55
CA VAL A 194 9.48 -4.14 -5.08
C VAL A 194 11.00 -3.91 -5.17
N SER A 195 11.77 -4.33 -4.17
CA SER A 195 13.23 -4.16 -4.16
C SER A 195 13.93 -4.96 -5.25
N ARG A 196 13.35 -6.09 -5.67
CA ARG A 196 13.88 -6.94 -6.75
C ARG A 196 13.44 -6.50 -8.15
N ALA A 197 12.45 -5.63 -8.26
CA ALA A 197 12.00 -5.08 -9.54
C ALA A 197 12.91 -3.93 -9.97
N LYS A 198 13.51 -4.04 -11.15
CA LYS A 198 14.41 -3.03 -11.70
C LYS A 198 13.73 -2.33 -12.88
N PHE A 199 13.33 -1.09 -12.68
CA PHE A 199 12.81 -0.24 -13.76
C PHE A 199 13.69 0.99 -13.96
N PRO A 200 13.92 1.40 -15.22
CA PRO A 200 14.55 2.66 -15.51
C PRO A 200 13.59 3.80 -15.11
N PHE A 201 14.10 4.75 -14.35
CA PHE A 201 13.34 5.95 -14.00
C PHE A 201 13.10 6.78 -15.27
N LYS A 202 11.85 6.93 -15.66
CA LYS A 202 11.45 7.89 -16.72
C LYS A 202 11.19 9.23 -16.04
N ALA A 203 12.13 10.18 -16.20
CA ALA A 203 11.96 11.53 -15.68
C ALA A 203 10.73 12.19 -16.33
N PRO A 204 9.95 12.98 -15.57
CA PRO A 204 8.89 13.79 -16.17
C PRO A 204 9.50 14.77 -17.16
N ALA A 205 8.78 15.06 -18.25
CA ALA A 205 9.21 16.05 -19.24
C ALA A 205 9.44 17.41 -18.55
N GLU A 206 10.60 18.02 -18.78
CA GLU A 206 10.93 19.35 -18.24
C GLU A 206 9.86 20.36 -18.69
N GLY A 207 9.20 21.00 -17.74
CA GLY A 207 8.23 22.07 -18.04
C GLY A 207 6.86 21.98 -17.40
N ILE A 208 6.51 20.88 -16.72
CA ILE A 208 5.23 20.81 -15.98
C ILE A 208 5.40 21.56 -14.66
N LYS A 209 4.97 22.83 -14.62
CA LYS A 209 4.76 23.55 -13.36
C LYS A 209 3.65 22.85 -12.59
N VAL A 210 3.99 22.25 -11.46
CA VAL A 210 3.10 21.40 -10.64
C VAL A 210 1.96 22.19 -9.99
N PHE A 211 2.00 23.51 -10.02
CA PHE A 211 0.94 24.42 -9.59
C PHE A 211 0.88 25.64 -10.49
N SER A 212 0.04 25.60 -11.52
CA SER A 212 -0.62 26.79 -12.03
C SER A 212 -2.09 26.68 -11.65
N LEU A 213 -2.43 27.24 -10.52
CA LEU A 213 -3.78 27.71 -10.24
C LEU A 213 -4.01 28.98 -11.04
#